data_0ae3ce7ec0915b6d79d8e09a9afc0fe8
#
_entry.id   0ae3ce7ec0915b6d79d8e09a9afc0fe8
#
_cell.length_a   1.000
_cell.length_b   1.000
_cell.length_c   1.000
_cell.angle_alpha   90.00
_cell.angle_beta   90.00
_cell.angle_gamma   90.00
#
_symmetry.space_group_name_H-M   'P 1'
#
loop_
_entity.id
_entity.type
_entity.pdbx_description
1 polymer ?
#
loop_
_entity_poly.entity_id
_entity_poly.type
_entity_poly.pdbx_seq_one_letter_code
_entity_poly.pdbx_strand_id
1 'polypeptide(L)'
;MEIDNSKWFLVYTKAREEEMAKRNLQNQGFTTFFPMISYEKIKKPSSFSLKAMFPRYLFVKLNLEQDIWSNIKSTRGVSHLVVFGNKLTAVPDSVMEFLKSKVDDQDIIQQRVKRQLFQ
;
A
#
# COMPACT_ATOMS: atom_id res chain seq x y z
N MET A 1 -30.17 -4.10 -3.11
CA MET A 1 -28.84 -3.81 -3.69
C MET A 1 -27.95 -3.23 -2.62
N GLU A 2 -26.87 -3.91 -2.31
CA GLU A 2 -25.95 -3.41 -1.31
C GLU A 2 -25.05 -2.34 -1.93
N ILE A 3 -24.91 -1.22 -1.22
CA ILE A 3 -24.00 -0.17 -1.62
C ILE A 3 -22.68 -0.43 -0.90
N ASP A 4 -21.61 -0.56 -1.69
CA ASP A 4 -20.28 -0.73 -1.12
C ASP A 4 -19.77 0.63 -0.65
N ASN A 5 -19.78 0.83 0.65
CA ASN A 5 -19.27 2.05 1.28
C ASN A 5 -17.81 1.92 1.69
N SER A 6 -17.11 0.92 1.17
CA SER A 6 -15.71 0.73 1.49
C SER A 6 -14.85 1.83 0.87
N LYS A 7 -13.90 2.30 1.66
CA LYS A 7 -12.95 3.32 1.25
C LYS A 7 -11.53 2.85 1.58
N TRP A 8 -10.57 3.49 0.96
CA TRP A 8 -9.16 3.19 1.22
C TRP A 8 -8.64 4.10 2.31
N PHE A 9 -7.89 3.52 3.24
CA PHE A 9 -7.26 4.23 4.34
C PHE A 9 -5.78 3.87 4.37
N LEU A 10 -5.00 4.68 5.06
CA LEU A 10 -3.57 4.42 5.23
C LEU A 10 -3.29 3.82 6.60
N VAL A 11 -2.44 2.81 6.60
CA VAL A 11 -1.92 2.18 7.81
C VAL A 11 -0.43 2.50 7.85
N TYR A 12 0.05 2.92 9.03
CA TYR A 12 1.46 3.08 9.28
C TYR A 12 1.96 1.80 9.93
N THR A 13 2.98 1.19 9.33
CA THR A 13 3.51 -0.07 9.82
C THR A 13 4.72 0.15 10.72
N LYS A 14 5.06 -0.88 11.48
CA LYS A 14 6.33 -0.90 12.18
C LYS A 14 7.45 -1.08 11.17
N ALA A 15 8.64 -0.59 11.52
CA ALA A 15 9.77 -0.62 10.61
C ALA A 15 10.07 -2.05 10.16
N ARG A 16 10.21 -2.25 8.86
CA ARG A 16 10.52 -3.56 8.25
C ARG A 16 9.46 -4.62 8.44
N GLU A 17 8.26 -4.23 8.89
CA GLU A 17 7.16 -5.17 9.09
C GLU A 17 6.01 -4.96 8.12
N GLU A 18 6.25 -4.30 6.99
CA GLU A 18 5.23 -4.01 5.99
C GLU A 18 4.60 -5.29 5.44
N GLU A 19 5.42 -6.26 5.08
CA GLU A 19 4.91 -7.54 4.56
C GLU A 19 4.17 -8.33 5.62
N MET A 20 4.63 -8.28 6.86
CA MET A 20 3.95 -8.94 7.96
C MET A 20 2.59 -8.31 8.20
N ALA A 21 2.52 -6.98 8.22
CA ALA A 21 1.26 -6.27 8.40
C ALA A 21 0.28 -6.60 7.27
N LYS A 22 0.77 -6.57 6.03
CA LYS A 22 -0.04 -6.88 4.86
C LYS A 22 -0.64 -8.29 4.95
N ARG A 23 0.21 -9.28 5.25
CA ARG A 23 -0.23 -10.67 5.34
C ARG A 23 -1.28 -10.84 6.45
N ASN A 24 -1.03 -10.26 7.61
CA ASN A 24 -1.92 -10.41 8.74
C ASN A 24 -3.25 -9.69 8.52
N LEU A 25 -3.26 -8.57 7.82
CA LEU A 25 -4.50 -7.90 7.45
C LEU A 25 -5.28 -8.72 6.43
N GLN A 26 -4.59 -9.28 5.43
CA GLN A 26 -5.24 -10.13 4.44
C GLN A 26 -5.83 -11.38 5.08
N ASN A 27 -5.16 -11.96 6.08
CA ASN A 27 -5.66 -13.11 6.80
C ASN A 27 -6.94 -12.81 7.57
N GLN A 28 -7.18 -11.56 7.91
CA GLN A 28 -8.42 -11.12 8.55
C GLN A 28 -9.51 -10.77 7.54
N GLY A 29 -9.23 -10.89 6.25
CA GLY A 29 -10.20 -10.60 5.20
C GLY A 29 -10.13 -9.19 4.62
N PHE A 30 -9.16 -8.39 5.02
CA PHE A 30 -9.04 -7.03 4.49
C PHE A 30 -8.33 -7.04 3.14
N THR A 31 -8.78 -6.17 2.24
CA THR A 31 -8.10 -5.94 0.98
C THR A 31 -7.02 -4.90 1.20
N THR A 32 -5.81 -5.20 0.76
CA THR A 32 -4.65 -4.33 0.94
C THR A 32 -4.04 -3.95 -0.39
N PHE A 33 -3.31 -2.85 -0.39
CA PHE A 33 -2.57 -2.41 -1.57
C PHE A 33 -1.23 -1.84 -1.09
N PHE A 34 -0.15 -2.46 -1.53
CA PHE A 34 1.20 -2.06 -1.16
C PHE A 34 2.05 -1.97 -2.42
N PRO A 35 2.04 -0.80 -3.10
CA PRO A 35 2.74 -0.68 -4.37
C PRO A 35 4.25 -0.71 -4.18
N MET A 36 4.91 -1.46 -5.05
CA MET A 36 6.36 -1.62 -5.06
C MET A 36 6.91 -1.08 -6.37
N ILE A 37 8.16 -0.70 -6.35
CA ILE A 37 8.85 -0.24 -7.54
C ILE A 37 9.96 -1.24 -7.85
N SER A 38 9.96 -1.74 -9.09
CA SER A 38 11.05 -2.55 -9.59
C SER A 38 12.07 -1.63 -10.24
N TYR A 39 13.32 -1.76 -9.85
CA TYR A 39 14.38 -0.92 -10.40
C TYR A 39 15.61 -1.77 -10.74
N GLU A 40 16.33 -1.34 -11.78
CA GLU A 40 17.56 -2.00 -12.18
C GLU A 40 18.70 -1.59 -11.26
N LYS A 41 19.48 -2.57 -10.83
CA LYS A 41 20.64 -2.29 -9.97
C LYS A 41 21.78 -1.69 -10.80
N ILE A 42 22.33 -0.59 -10.33
CA ILE A 42 23.42 0.11 -11.03
C ILE A 42 24.63 -0.77 -11.18
N LYS A 43 25.01 -1.50 -10.13
CA LYS A 43 26.21 -2.33 -10.13
C LYS A 43 26.05 -3.69 -10.79
N LYS A 44 24.81 -4.08 -11.11
CA LYS A 44 24.52 -5.38 -11.73
C LYS A 44 23.45 -5.18 -12.81
N PRO A 45 23.87 -4.74 -14.02
CA PRO A 45 22.91 -4.57 -15.10
C PRO A 45 22.14 -5.87 -15.35
N SER A 46 20.87 -5.76 -15.70
CA SER A 46 19.92 -6.85 -15.87
C SER A 46 19.49 -7.53 -14.58
N SER A 47 19.94 -7.03 -13.43
CA SER A 47 19.44 -7.44 -12.12
C SER A 47 18.51 -6.38 -11.56
N PHE A 48 17.36 -6.83 -11.02
CA PHE A 48 16.35 -5.93 -10.52
C PHE A 48 16.10 -6.16 -9.04
N SER A 49 15.73 -5.10 -8.36
CA SER A 49 15.28 -5.15 -6.97
C SER A 49 13.96 -4.45 -6.82
N LEU A 50 13.27 -4.79 -5.75
CA LEU A 50 12.01 -4.14 -5.41
C LEU A 50 12.19 -3.26 -4.19
N LYS A 51 11.51 -2.12 -4.19
CA LYS A 51 11.41 -1.27 -3.01
C LYS A 51 9.99 -0.77 -2.88
N ALA A 52 9.58 -0.49 -1.66
CA ALA A 52 8.25 0.07 -1.41
C ALA A 52 8.16 1.47 -2.01
N MET A 53 7.05 1.77 -2.68
CA MET A 53 6.79 3.12 -3.16
C MET A 53 6.63 4.08 -1.99
N PHE A 54 5.93 3.63 -0.95
CA PHE A 54 5.71 4.41 0.27
C PHE A 54 6.18 3.58 1.46
N PRO A 55 7.47 3.65 1.82
CA PRO A 55 7.97 2.86 2.95
C PRO A 55 7.16 3.11 4.22
N ARG A 56 6.78 2.02 4.90
CA ARG A 56 6.00 2.02 6.13
C ARG A 56 4.53 2.41 5.97
N TYR A 57 4.04 2.61 4.74
CA TYR A 57 2.63 2.90 4.51
C TYR A 57 1.98 1.81 3.70
N LEU A 58 0.83 1.37 4.16
CA LEU A 58 0.06 0.31 3.53
C LEU A 58 -1.37 0.80 3.37
N PHE A 59 -1.93 0.62 2.18
CA PHE A 59 -3.32 0.97 1.95
C PHE A 59 -4.20 -0.21 2.35
N VAL A 60 -5.30 0.07 3.04
CA VAL A 60 -6.26 -0.95 3.43
C VAL A 60 -7.67 -0.46 3.11
N LYS A 61 -8.48 -1.35 2.59
CA LYS A 61 -9.86 -1.04 2.23
C LYS A 61 -10.76 -1.40 3.39
N LEU A 62 -11.52 -0.42 3.87
CA LEU A 62 -12.37 -0.54 5.04
C LEU A 62 -13.76 0.01 4.80
N ASN A 63 -14.75 -0.67 5.34
CA ASN A 63 -16.07 -0.12 5.54
C ASN A 63 -16.22 0.20 7.02
N LEU A 64 -16.18 1.49 7.38
CA LEU A 64 -16.21 1.90 8.79
C LEU A 64 -17.50 1.53 9.51
N GLU A 65 -18.57 1.27 8.76
CA GLU A 65 -19.84 0.87 9.35
C GLU A 65 -19.90 -0.62 9.70
N GLN A 66 -19.18 -1.46 8.95
CA GLN A 66 -19.23 -2.91 9.08
C GLN A 66 -17.98 -3.51 9.69
N ASP A 67 -16.84 -2.93 9.41
CA ASP A 67 -15.57 -3.50 9.85
C ASP A 67 -15.21 -3.03 11.25
N ILE A 68 -14.66 -3.93 12.04
CA ILE A 68 -14.11 -3.59 13.35
C ILE A 68 -12.69 -3.07 13.11
N TRP A 69 -12.60 -1.77 12.84
CA TRP A 69 -11.31 -1.18 12.47
C TRP A 69 -10.30 -1.16 13.62
N SER A 70 -10.75 -1.33 14.87
CA SER A 70 -9.82 -1.47 16.00
C SER A 70 -8.96 -2.74 15.88
N ASN A 71 -9.44 -3.75 15.16
CA ASN A 71 -8.66 -4.95 14.91
C ASN A 71 -7.44 -4.67 14.04
N ILE A 72 -7.51 -3.62 13.23
CA ILE A 72 -6.38 -3.23 12.39
C ILE A 72 -5.24 -2.74 13.26
N LYS A 73 -5.55 -1.90 14.23
CA LYS A 73 -4.54 -1.36 15.15
C LYS A 73 -3.83 -2.47 15.94
N SER A 74 -4.55 -3.53 16.27
CA SER A 74 -3.96 -4.64 17.03
C SER A 74 -3.32 -5.70 16.13
N THR A 75 -3.35 -5.51 14.82
CA THR A 75 -2.73 -6.44 13.89
C THR A 75 -1.21 -6.37 13.99
N ARG A 76 -0.57 -7.52 14.07
CA ARG A 76 0.89 -7.58 14.17
C ARG A 76 1.54 -7.00 12.92
N GLY A 77 2.47 -6.08 13.12
CA GLY A 77 3.13 -5.35 12.05
C GLY A 77 2.57 -3.95 11.84
N VAL A 78 1.36 -3.70 12.34
CA VAL A 78 0.71 -2.39 12.25
C VAL A 78 1.09 -1.55 13.45
N SER A 79 1.49 -0.30 13.19
CA SER A 79 1.69 0.68 14.26
C SER A 79 0.37 1.38 14.57
N HIS A 80 -0.23 2.00 13.57
CA HIS A 80 -1.52 2.69 13.76
C HIS A 80 -2.14 3.01 12.42
N LEU A 81 -3.44 3.34 12.45
CA LEU A 81 -4.13 3.93 11.30
C LEU A 81 -3.77 5.40 11.22
N VAL A 82 -3.56 5.89 10.00
CA VAL A 82 -3.22 7.30 9.79
C VAL A 82 -4.49 8.14 9.94
N VAL A 83 -4.42 9.14 10.80
CA VAL A 83 -5.52 10.08 11.01
C VAL A 83 -5.04 11.49 10.75
N PHE A 84 -5.95 12.33 10.28
CA PHE A 84 -5.69 13.75 10.10
C PHE A 84 -6.57 14.51 11.10
N GLY A 85 -5.93 15.18 12.05
CA GLY A 85 -6.63 15.71 13.21
C GLY A 85 -7.18 14.56 14.03
N ASN A 86 -8.47 14.58 14.32
CA ASN A 86 -9.12 13.53 15.12
C ASN A 86 -9.96 12.58 14.27
N LYS A 87 -9.82 12.61 12.94
CA LYS A 87 -10.66 11.84 12.05
C LYS A 87 -9.84 10.91 11.16
N LEU A 88 -10.34 9.69 11.00
CA LEU A 88 -9.88 8.81 9.94
C LEU A 88 -10.32 9.42 8.62
N THR A 89 -9.36 9.66 7.74
CA THR A 89 -9.64 10.28 6.46
C THR A 89 -9.33 9.28 5.36
N ALA A 90 -10.31 9.04 4.51
CA ALA A 90 -10.14 8.13 3.38
C ALA A 90 -9.21 8.76 2.34
N VAL A 91 -8.43 7.91 1.69
CA VAL A 91 -7.64 8.33 0.53
C VAL A 91 -8.62 8.60 -0.62
N PRO A 92 -8.52 9.74 -1.30
CA PRO A 92 -9.43 10.04 -2.41
C PRO A 92 -9.40 8.95 -3.48
N ASP A 93 -10.56 8.62 -4.01
CA ASP A 93 -10.68 7.59 -5.05
C ASP A 93 -9.80 7.90 -6.26
N SER A 94 -9.68 9.18 -6.63
CA SER A 94 -8.85 9.58 -7.75
C SER A 94 -7.38 9.24 -7.53
N VAL A 95 -6.90 9.36 -6.30
CA VAL A 95 -5.53 8.99 -5.94
C VAL A 95 -5.34 7.49 -6.08
N MET A 96 -6.29 6.71 -5.56
CA MET A 96 -6.21 5.25 -5.64
C MET A 96 -6.27 4.77 -7.09
N GLU A 97 -7.15 5.35 -7.88
CA GLU A 97 -7.24 5.01 -9.30
C GLU A 97 -5.94 5.30 -10.04
N PHE A 98 -5.35 6.45 -9.76
CA PHE A 98 -4.08 6.84 -10.36
C PHE A 98 -2.99 5.84 -10.01
N LEU A 99 -2.83 5.53 -8.72
CA LEU A 99 -1.79 4.61 -8.26
C LEU A 99 -1.99 3.22 -8.84
N LYS A 100 -3.22 2.73 -8.84
CA LYS A 100 -3.52 1.40 -9.37
C LYS A 100 -3.32 1.31 -10.87
N SER A 101 -3.46 2.42 -11.59
CA SER A 101 -3.21 2.44 -13.03
C SER A 101 -1.73 2.31 -13.37
N LYS A 102 -0.83 2.54 -12.41
CA LYS A 102 0.61 2.51 -12.62
C LYS A 102 1.25 1.18 -12.28
N VAL A 103 0.53 0.30 -11.59
CA VAL A 103 1.08 -0.99 -11.16
C VAL A 103 0.61 -2.11 -12.08
N ASP A 104 1.37 -3.20 -12.08
CA ASP A 104 0.98 -4.41 -12.79
C ASP A 104 0.10 -5.30 -11.90
N ASP A 105 -0.15 -6.54 -12.33
CA ASP A 105 -1.01 -7.47 -11.60
C ASP A 105 -0.48 -7.83 -10.21
N GLN A 106 0.80 -7.58 -9.96
CA GLN A 106 1.44 -7.88 -8.69
C GLN A 106 1.69 -6.62 -7.86
N ASP A 107 1.01 -5.50 -8.20
CA ASP A 107 1.16 -4.20 -7.55
C ASP A 107 2.58 -3.66 -7.67
N ILE A 108 3.25 -3.91 -8.79
CA ILE A 108 4.62 -3.48 -9.04
C ILE A 108 4.62 -2.47 -10.19
N ILE A 109 5.31 -1.35 -9.95
CA ILE A 109 5.58 -0.37 -11.00
C ILE A 109 6.92 -0.72 -11.62
N GLN A 110 6.91 -0.95 -12.94
CA GLN A 110 8.14 -1.19 -13.69
C GLN A 110 8.78 0.13 -14.04
N GLN A 111 9.87 0.44 -13.38
CA GLN A 111 10.59 1.67 -13.65
C GLN A 111 11.57 1.44 -14.79
N ARG A 112 11.34 2.12 -15.91
CA ARG A 112 12.27 2.08 -17.03
C ARG A 112 13.32 3.15 -16.84
N VAL A 113 14.57 2.72 -16.75
CA VAL A 113 15.69 3.67 -16.71
C VAL A 113 15.92 4.14 -18.13
N LYS A 114 15.69 5.42 -18.39
CA LYS A 114 15.97 6.00 -19.69
C LYS A 114 17.42 6.44 -19.72
N ARG A 115 18.31 5.50 -20.02
CA ARG A 115 19.75 5.76 -19.99
C ARG A 115 20.16 6.86 -20.96
N GLN A 116 19.45 6.99 -22.04
CA GLN A 116 19.76 8.03 -23.04
C GLN A 116 19.57 9.45 -22.51
N LEU A 117 18.92 9.62 -21.37
CA LEU A 117 18.75 10.94 -20.78
C LEU A 117 20.01 11.44 -20.10
N PHE A 118 20.99 10.58 -19.93
CA PHE A 118 22.22 10.91 -19.21
C PHE A 118 23.43 11.01 -20.11
N GLN A 119 23.20 11.18 -21.36
CA GLN A 119 24.27 11.32 -22.36
C GLN A 119 24.59 12.78 -22.59
#